data_1f2c1862f9048c7a248ea65fc4bcead8
#
_entry.id   1f2c1862f9048c7a248ea65fc4bcead8
#
_cell.length_a   1.000
_cell.length_b   1.000
_cell.length_c   1.000
_cell.angle_alpha   90.00
_cell.angle_beta   90.00
_cell.angle_gamma   90.00
#
_symmetry.space_group_name_H-M   'P 1'
#
loop_
_entity.id
_entity.type
_entity.pdbx_description
1 polymer ?
#
loop_
_entity_poly.entity_id
_entity_poly.type
_entity_poly.pdbx_seq_one_letter_code
_entity_poly.pdbx_strand_id
1 'polypeptide(L)'
;MPHATAPPATGHRPRWWTELPLIAVVYALYSVGRLLVRGDVSTAVDNGLAILRFEQALYLNAEHPLNRLFTSTPSIGIPADFAYASLHYVVTPAVLVWMFRRRSTAYRAARVWLMNSTLLGLVGFTLMPTCPPRLLDATHGFVDTMAQYSAYGWWGEGASAPRGLSGMTNQYAAMPSLHVGWSLWCGILLWRHGRHPLIRAAGIAYPLITTIVVMGTANHYFLDAVAGAAVMGLGALLVKPVIRFADAVKARLAGVLPAGRIGGRKRGGASTAAAAIPATVSPDVSAGCKTSTGERIPGQRTTSADPPGTAVGGSAARDAADADASDDAPAATR
;
A
#
# COMPACT_ATOMS: atom_id res chain seq x y z
N MET A 1 39.58 5.99 -30.77
CA MET A 1 38.64 4.84 -30.70
C MET A 1 37.39 5.32 -30.00
N PRO A 2 36.22 5.38 -30.63
CA PRO A 2 34.99 5.83 -29.95
C PRO A 2 34.50 4.74 -28.99
N HIS A 3 34.32 5.10 -27.72
CA HIS A 3 33.71 4.24 -26.71
C HIS A 3 32.25 3.95 -27.14
N ALA A 4 31.96 2.72 -27.48
CA ALA A 4 30.61 2.25 -27.69
C ALA A 4 29.86 2.35 -26.35
N THR A 5 28.97 3.31 -26.23
CA THR A 5 28.02 3.42 -25.14
C THR A 5 27.08 2.21 -25.21
N ALA A 6 27.17 1.34 -24.21
CA ALA A 6 26.24 0.23 -24.06
C ALA A 6 24.78 0.75 -24.09
N PRO A 7 23.86 0.10 -24.82
CA PRO A 7 22.49 0.52 -24.86
C PRO A 7 21.87 0.47 -23.46
N PRO A 8 21.01 1.45 -23.09
CA PRO A 8 20.36 1.47 -21.79
C PRO A 8 19.59 0.16 -21.61
N ALA A 9 19.85 -0.54 -20.52
CA ALA A 9 19.15 -1.76 -20.16
C ALA A 9 17.64 -1.49 -20.22
N THR A 10 16.97 -2.13 -21.16
CA THR A 10 15.53 -2.07 -21.32
C THR A 10 14.89 -2.55 -20.02
N GLY A 11 14.42 -1.59 -19.22
CA GLY A 11 13.80 -1.86 -17.93
C GLY A 11 12.59 -2.75 -18.13
N HIS A 12 12.74 -4.01 -17.80
CA HIS A 12 11.68 -5.01 -17.89
C HIS A 12 10.51 -4.52 -17.00
N ARG A 13 9.39 -4.16 -17.61
CA ARG A 13 8.19 -3.77 -16.84
C ARG A 13 7.73 -4.98 -16.03
N PRO A 14 7.58 -4.84 -14.71
CA PRO A 14 7.11 -5.94 -13.88
C PRO A 14 5.70 -6.38 -14.33
N ARG A 15 5.47 -7.67 -14.34
CA ARG A 15 4.19 -8.28 -14.75
C ARG A 15 3.32 -8.43 -13.52
N TRP A 16 2.10 -7.88 -13.53
CA TRP A 16 1.20 -7.87 -12.38
C TRP A 16 0.90 -9.28 -11.83
N TRP A 17 0.79 -10.30 -12.71
CA TRP A 17 0.55 -11.70 -12.31
C TRP A 17 1.72 -12.38 -11.60
N THR A 18 2.94 -11.83 -11.65
CA THR A 18 4.07 -12.30 -10.83
C THR A 18 4.20 -11.51 -9.54
N GLU A 19 3.68 -10.27 -9.52
CA GLU A 19 3.74 -9.39 -8.36
C GLU A 19 2.69 -9.76 -7.31
N LEU A 20 1.46 -10.04 -7.73
CA LEU A 20 0.37 -10.38 -6.80
C LEU A 20 0.65 -11.64 -5.98
N PRO A 21 1.09 -12.78 -6.57
CA PRO A 21 1.47 -13.95 -5.78
C PRO A 21 2.61 -13.68 -4.80
N LEU A 22 3.61 -12.92 -5.22
CA LEU A 22 4.74 -12.58 -4.35
C LEU A 22 4.29 -11.75 -3.13
N ILE A 23 3.46 -10.73 -3.35
CA ILE A 23 2.90 -9.90 -2.28
C ILE A 23 2.03 -10.76 -1.37
N ALA A 24 1.16 -11.60 -1.94
CA ALA A 24 0.29 -12.49 -1.19
C ALA A 24 1.08 -13.47 -0.31
N VAL A 25 2.14 -14.08 -0.84
CA VAL A 25 3.01 -14.98 -0.07
C VAL A 25 3.69 -14.25 1.09
N VAL A 26 4.28 -13.07 0.84
CA VAL A 26 4.92 -12.29 1.91
C VAL A 26 3.91 -11.86 2.96
N TYR A 27 2.71 -11.43 2.55
CA TYR A 27 1.64 -11.07 3.48
C TYR A 27 1.13 -12.27 4.28
N ALA A 28 0.99 -13.44 3.64
CA ALA A 28 0.61 -14.68 4.33
C ALA A 28 1.67 -15.11 5.35
N LEU A 29 2.96 -15.09 4.98
CA LEU A 29 4.07 -15.38 5.89
C LEU A 29 4.10 -14.42 7.08
N TYR A 30 3.90 -13.12 6.82
CA TYR A 30 3.79 -12.12 7.87
C TYR A 30 2.59 -12.41 8.81
N SER A 31 1.41 -12.69 8.25
CA SER A 31 0.20 -12.94 9.03
C SER A 31 0.32 -14.20 9.89
N VAL A 32 0.81 -15.29 9.29
CA VAL A 32 1.06 -16.55 10.01
C VAL A 32 2.14 -16.35 11.09
N GLY A 33 3.25 -15.70 10.74
CA GLY A 33 4.32 -15.40 11.68
C GLY A 33 3.82 -14.59 12.87
N ARG A 34 3.01 -13.54 12.61
CA ARG A 34 2.42 -12.71 13.65
C ARG A 34 1.50 -13.50 14.60
N LEU A 35 0.79 -14.51 14.10
CA LEU A 35 -0.06 -15.38 14.92
C LEU A 35 0.74 -16.38 15.75
N LEU A 36 1.84 -16.91 15.18
CA LEU A 36 2.72 -17.86 15.90
C LEU A 36 3.53 -17.19 17.02
N VAL A 37 3.84 -15.91 16.85
CA VAL A 37 4.59 -15.10 17.84
C VAL A 37 3.62 -14.50 18.87
N ARG A 38 2.88 -15.34 19.57
CA ARG A 38 2.15 -14.94 20.78
C ARG A 38 3.10 -15.13 21.95
N GLY A 39 3.88 -14.10 22.28
CA GLY A 39 4.75 -14.13 23.44
C GLY A 39 3.99 -14.37 24.75
N ASP A 40 4.70 -14.70 25.81
CA ASP A 40 4.13 -14.75 27.15
C ASP A 40 3.54 -13.37 27.53
N VAL A 41 2.32 -13.36 28.04
CA VAL A 41 1.58 -12.13 28.37
C VAL A 41 2.32 -11.34 29.45
N SER A 42 2.90 -12.01 30.44
CA SER A 42 3.65 -11.35 31.53
C SER A 42 4.86 -10.60 30.95
N THR A 43 5.63 -11.26 30.10
CA THR A 43 6.78 -10.64 29.41
C THR A 43 6.35 -9.44 28.55
N ALA A 44 5.22 -9.54 27.86
CA ALA A 44 4.72 -8.44 27.05
C ALA A 44 4.30 -7.22 27.90
N VAL A 45 3.68 -7.47 29.05
CA VAL A 45 3.30 -6.42 30.01
C VAL A 45 4.55 -5.77 30.61
N ASP A 46 5.53 -6.57 31.05
CA ASP A 46 6.79 -6.06 31.60
C ASP A 46 7.54 -5.18 30.60
N ASN A 47 7.60 -5.59 29.34
CA ASN A 47 8.18 -4.78 28.26
C ASN A 47 7.41 -3.47 28.06
N GLY A 48 6.06 -3.51 28.02
CA GLY A 48 5.24 -2.33 27.92
C GLY A 48 5.46 -1.34 29.07
N LEU A 49 5.51 -1.84 30.30
CA LEU A 49 5.80 -1.04 31.50
C LEU A 49 7.23 -0.48 31.50
N ALA A 50 8.21 -1.23 30.98
CA ALA A 50 9.58 -0.74 30.84
C ALA A 50 9.65 0.42 29.86
N ILE A 51 8.95 0.35 28.72
CA ILE A 51 8.85 1.44 27.75
C ILE A 51 8.20 2.65 28.39
N LEU A 52 7.03 2.47 29.03
CA LEU A 52 6.31 3.56 29.67
C LEU A 52 7.17 4.29 30.71
N ARG A 53 7.88 3.55 31.55
CA ARG A 53 8.81 4.13 32.55
C ARG A 53 9.95 4.89 31.89
N PHE A 54 10.51 4.37 30.80
CA PHE A 54 11.59 5.03 30.07
C PHE A 54 11.10 6.33 29.42
N GLU A 55 9.95 6.33 28.80
CA GLU A 55 9.35 7.54 28.21
C GLU A 55 9.01 8.59 29.26
N GLN A 56 8.49 8.17 30.42
CA GLN A 56 8.23 9.06 31.55
C GLN A 56 9.50 9.71 32.08
N ALA A 57 10.60 8.93 32.20
CA ALA A 57 11.90 9.44 32.67
C ALA A 57 12.49 10.48 31.70
N LEU A 58 12.14 10.40 30.41
CA LEU A 58 12.59 11.34 29.37
C LEU A 58 11.54 12.42 29.03
N TYR A 59 10.39 12.45 29.73
CA TYR A 59 9.28 13.36 29.44
C TYR A 59 8.72 13.21 28.00
N LEU A 60 8.76 11.99 27.46
CA LEU A 60 8.32 11.70 26.09
C LEU A 60 6.90 11.05 26.02
N ASN A 61 6.21 10.92 27.14
CA ASN A 61 4.92 10.25 27.27
C ASN A 61 3.74 11.07 26.67
N ALA A 62 3.84 11.40 25.40
CA ALA A 62 2.84 12.16 24.67
C ALA A 62 1.51 11.41 24.47
N GLU A 63 1.52 10.07 24.59
CA GLU A 63 0.35 9.20 24.44
C GLU A 63 -0.72 9.47 25.52
N HIS A 64 -0.36 9.83 26.76
CA HIS A 64 -1.32 10.13 27.82
C HIS A 64 -2.22 11.33 27.50
N PRO A 65 -1.70 12.53 27.21
CA PRO A 65 -2.56 13.66 26.87
C PRO A 65 -3.33 13.45 25.57
N LEU A 66 -2.76 12.73 24.59
CA LEU A 66 -3.44 12.40 23.35
C LEU A 66 -4.59 11.43 23.59
N ASN A 67 -4.38 10.39 24.40
CA ASN A 67 -5.43 9.43 24.72
C ASN A 67 -6.58 10.09 25.49
N ARG A 68 -6.29 10.97 26.45
CA ARG A 68 -7.34 11.76 27.14
C ARG A 68 -8.14 12.62 26.16
N LEU A 69 -7.47 13.27 25.21
CA LEU A 69 -8.15 14.09 24.20
C LEU A 69 -9.08 13.20 23.33
N PHE A 70 -8.61 12.03 22.91
CA PHE A 70 -9.37 11.15 22.01
C PHE A 70 -10.55 10.50 22.72
N THR A 71 -10.41 10.14 23.98
CA THR A 71 -11.48 9.55 24.79
C THR A 71 -12.52 10.57 25.24
N SER A 72 -12.10 11.82 25.51
CA SER A 72 -13.02 12.90 25.92
C SER A 72 -13.75 13.57 24.76
N THR A 73 -13.25 13.42 23.52
CA THR A 73 -13.78 14.12 22.34
C THR A 73 -14.14 13.12 21.25
N PRO A 74 -15.41 12.62 21.21
CA PRO A 74 -15.84 11.60 20.23
C PRO A 74 -15.63 12.02 18.77
N SER A 75 -15.74 13.32 18.45
CA SER A 75 -15.50 13.85 17.09
C SER A 75 -14.04 13.70 16.63
N ILE A 76 -13.10 13.46 17.54
CA ILE A 76 -11.70 13.16 17.25
C ILE A 76 -11.45 11.65 17.39
N GLY A 77 -11.90 11.04 18.48
CA GLY A 77 -11.65 9.64 18.79
C GLY A 77 -12.23 8.67 17.75
N ILE A 78 -13.50 8.86 17.38
CA ILE A 78 -14.17 7.98 16.41
C ILE A 78 -13.45 7.99 15.03
N PRO A 79 -13.20 9.15 14.39
CA PRO A 79 -12.42 9.17 13.15
C PRO A 79 -11.00 8.60 13.29
N ALA A 80 -10.36 8.77 14.45
CA ALA A 80 -9.04 8.22 14.72
C ALA A 80 -9.06 6.69 14.76
N ASP A 81 -10.07 6.07 15.36
CA ASP A 81 -10.25 4.62 15.38
C ASP A 81 -10.49 4.07 13.95
N PHE A 82 -11.31 4.76 13.14
CA PHE A 82 -11.46 4.42 11.72
C PHE A 82 -10.14 4.54 10.96
N ALA A 83 -9.37 5.60 11.19
CA ALA A 83 -8.07 5.79 10.56
C ALA A 83 -7.08 4.67 10.98
N TYR A 84 -7.03 4.33 12.26
CA TYR A 84 -6.20 3.24 12.77
C TYR A 84 -6.58 1.89 12.14
N ALA A 85 -7.89 1.57 12.12
CA ALA A 85 -8.39 0.28 11.67
C ALA A 85 -8.30 0.08 10.15
N SER A 86 -8.29 1.15 9.33
CA SER A 86 -8.47 1.01 7.88
C SER A 86 -7.40 1.68 7.01
N LEU A 87 -6.83 2.80 7.46
CA LEU A 87 -6.10 3.68 6.55
C LEU A 87 -4.86 3.01 5.93
N HIS A 88 -4.14 2.21 6.70
CA HIS A 88 -2.98 1.48 6.21
C HIS A 88 -3.33 0.39 5.19
N TYR A 89 -4.52 -0.24 5.29
CA TYR A 89 -5.00 -1.22 4.31
C TYR A 89 -5.40 -0.58 2.99
N VAL A 90 -5.71 0.71 2.97
CA VAL A 90 -6.09 1.45 1.76
C VAL A 90 -4.89 2.17 1.15
N VAL A 91 -4.18 2.96 1.96
CA VAL A 91 -3.12 3.86 1.46
C VAL A 91 -1.88 3.09 1.02
N THR A 92 -1.44 2.09 1.79
CA THR A 92 -0.22 1.32 1.43
C THR A 92 -0.36 0.58 0.10
N PRO A 93 -1.44 -0.19 -0.16
CA PRO A 93 -1.65 -0.78 -1.48
C PRO A 93 -1.86 0.25 -2.58
N ALA A 94 -2.57 1.35 -2.30
CA ALA A 94 -2.78 2.41 -3.29
C ALA A 94 -1.45 3.04 -3.75
N VAL A 95 -0.55 3.35 -2.82
CA VAL A 95 0.79 3.86 -3.13
C VAL A 95 1.61 2.80 -3.89
N LEU A 96 1.53 1.53 -3.51
CA LEU A 96 2.22 0.44 -4.19
C LEU A 96 1.74 0.30 -5.65
N VAL A 97 0.42 0.31 -5.88
CA VAL A 97 -0.19 0.28 -7.23
C VAL A 97 0.17 1.53 -8.04
N TRP A 98 0.17 2.71 -7.39
CA TRP A 98 0.60 3.94 -8.04
C TRP A 98 2.06 3.88 -8.49
N MET A 99 2.97 3.37 -7.65
CA MET A 99 4.38 3.14 -7.98
C MET A 99 4.51 2.16 -9.15
N PHE A 100 3.78 1.04 -9.11
CA PHE A 100 3.76 0.05 -10.19
C PHE A 100 3.35 0.67 -11.54
N ARG A 101 2.28 1.47 -11.54
CA ARG A 101 1.72 2.05 -12.78
C ARG A 101 2.49 3.26 -13.30
N ARG A 102 2.98 4.11 -12.39
CA ARG A 102 3.53 5.44 -12.74
C ARG A 102 5.04 5.57 -12.53
N ARG A 103 5.67 4.67 -11.78
CA ARG A 103 7.08 4.73 -11.38
C ARG A 103 7.75 3.37 -11.46
N SER A 104 7.56 2.64 -12.56
CA SER A 104 8.00 1.25 -12.74
C SER A 104 9.49 1.02 -12.47
N THR A 105 10.35 1.99 -12.78
CA THR A 105 11.81 1.94 -12.51
C THR A 105 12.13 1.93 -11.03
N ALA A 106 11.37 2.65 -10.20
CA ALA A 106 11.56 2.71 -8.75
C ALA A 106 10.73 1.65 -8.00
N TYR A 107 9.75 1.04 -8.66
CA TYR A 107 8.79 0.12 -8.05
C TYR A 107 9.47 -1.08 -7.37
N ARG A 108 10.43 -1.74 -8.05
CA ARG A 108 11.11 -2.92 -7.51
C ARG A 108 11.80 -2.59 -6.18
N ALA A 109 12.49 -1.46 -6.12
CA ALA A 109 13.17 -1.02 -4.90
C ALA A 109 12.16 -0.67 -3.79
N ALA A 110 11.09 0.05 -4.12
CA ALA A 110 10.03 0.41 -3.18
C ALA A 110 9.34 -0.83 -2.59
N ARG A 111 9.01 -1.82 -3.41
CA ARG A 111 8.42 -3.09 -2.97
C ARG A 111 9.37 -3.88 -2.06
N VAL A 112 10.64 -4.05 -2.46
CA VAL A 112 11.64 -4.76 -1.64
C VAL A 112 11.83 -4.04 -0.31
N TRP A 113 11.83 -2.72 -0.31
CA TRP A 113 11.91 -1.92 0.91
C TRP A 113 10.74 -2.25 1.86
N LEU A 114 9.50 -2.18 1.37
CA LEU A 114 8.30 -2.49 2.16
C LEU A 114 8.37 -3.92 2.74
N MET A 115 8.72 -4.90 1.90
CA MET A 115 8.82 -6.30 2.30
C MET A 115 9.90 -6.54 3.37
N ASN A 116 11.10 -5.99 3.16
CA ASN A 116 12.19 -6.09 4.14
C ASN A 116 11.76 -5.52 5.50
N SER A 117 11.18 -4.31 5.49
CA SER A 117 10.75 -3.66 6.73
C SER A 117 9.64 -4.43 7.43
N THR A 118 8.69 -5.00 6.68
CA THR A 118 7.61 -5.82 7.26
C THR A 118 8.17 -7.09 7.91
N LEU A 119 9.13 -7.76 7.26
CA LEU A 119 9.78 -8.95 7.83
C LEU A 119 10.65 -8.61 9.04
N LEU A 120 11.39 -7.50 9.00
CA LEU A 120 12.14 -7.00 10.17
C LEU A 120 11.22 -6.66 11.33
N GLY A 121 10.05 -6.06 11.05
CA GLY A 121 9.03 -5.81 12.08
C GLY A 121 8.52 -7.10 12.71
N LEU A 122 8.34 -8.16 11.94
CA LEU A 122 7.98 -9.48 12.47
C LEU A 122 9.05 -10.04 13.43
N VAL A 123 10.34 -9.88 13.06
CA VAL A 123 11.44 -10.23 13.95
C VAL A 123 11.37 -9.40 15.24
N GLY A 124 11.08 -8.11 15.14
CA GLY A 124 10.89 -7.23 16.30
C GLY A 124 9.79 -7.72 17.24
N PHE A 125 8.62 -8.07 16.72
CA PHE A 125 7.51 -8.63 17.50
C PHE A 125 7.89 -9.95 18.21
N THR A 126 8.76 -10.73 17.59
CA THR A 126 9.26 -12.00 18.19
C THR A 126 10.23 -11.74 19.33
N LEU A 127 11.16 -10.79 19.13
CA LEU A 127 12.21 -10.51 20.10
C LEU A 127 11.73 -9.66 21.28
N MET A 128 10.71 -8.83 21.05
CA MET A 128 10.20 -7.89 22.04
C MET A 128 8.66 -7.83 21.98
N PRO A 129 7.96 -8.92 22.40
CA PRO A 129 6.52 -8.86 22.55
C PRO A 129 6.17 -7.73 23.51
N THR A 130 5.24 -6.86 23.13
CA THR A 130 4.98 -5.61 23.86
C THR A 130 3.48 -5.39 24.00
N CYS A 131 3.03 -5.25 25.23
CA CYS A 131 1.67 -4.90 25.57
C CYS A 131 1.43 -3.42 25.21
N PRO A 132 0.43 -3.09 24.37
CA PRO A 132 0.10 -1.69 24.07
C PRO A 132 -0.50 -1.00 25.29
N PRO A 133 -0.42 0.37 25.37
CA PRO A 133 -0.93 1.12 26.52
C PRO A 133 -2.39 0.81 26.90
N ARG A 134 -3.27 0.61 25.90
CA ARG A 134 -4.70 0.32 26.08
C ARG A 134 -5.00 -1.00 26.81
N LEU A 135 -4.05 -1.93 26.85
CA LEU A 135 -4.19 -3.24 27.52
C LEU A 135 -3.47 -3.29 28.86
N LEU A 136 -2.82 -2.21 29.29
CA LEU A 136 -2.28 -2.09 30.62
C LEU A 136 -3.42 -1.95 31.64
N ASP A 137 -3.11 -2.24 32.90
CA ASP A 137 -4.04 -2.03 33.99
C ASP A 137 -4.56 -0.58 34.06
N ALA A 138 -5.81 -0.39 34.42
CA ALA A 138 -6.48 0.91 34.47
C ALA A 138 -5.77 1.95 35.37
N THR A 139 -4.95 1.50 36.33
CA THR A 139 -4.12 2.37 37.19
C THR A 139 -3.09 3.19 36.40
N HIS A 140 -2.73 2.74 35.19
CA HIS A 140 -1.86 3.49 34.29
C HIS A 140 -2.56 4.61 33.53
N GLY A 141 -3.89 4.75 33.65
CA GLY A 141 -4.67 5.89 33.15
C GLY A 141 -4.88 5.91 31.64
N PHE A 142 -4.71 4.79 30.93
CA PHE A 142 -5.05 4.64 29.52
C PHE A 142 -6.46 4.07 29.35
N VAL A 143 -7.13 4.49 28.29
CA VAL A 143 -8.45 4.00 27.90
C VAL A 143 -8.38 3.47 26.47
N ASP A 144 -8.91 2.28 26.23
CA ASP A 144 -9.04 1.70 24.88
C ASP A 144 -10.17 2.44 24.13
N THR A 145 -9.81 3.36 23.23
CA THR A 145 -10.79 4.12 22.41
C THR A 145 -11.58 3.19 21.51
N MET A 146 -10.95 2.14 20.98
CA MET A 146 -11.63 1.20 20.08
C MET A 146 -12.70 0.39 20.81
N ALA A 147 -12.48 0.02 22.08
CA ALA A 147 -13.49 -0.59 22.92
C ALA A 147 -14.59 0.44 23.26
N GLN A 148 -14.21 1.66 23.67
CA GLN A 148 -15.13 2.74 24.01
C GLN A 148 -16.07 3.09 22.85
N TYR A 149 -15.56 3.15 21.62
CA TYR A 149 -16.32 3.53 20.43
C TYR A 149 -16.70 2.33 19.54
N SER A 150 -16.68 1.11 20.09
CA SER A 150 -16.98 -0.12 19.35
C SER A 150 -18.36 -0.14 18.69
N ALA A 151 -19.32 0.62 19.20
CA ALA A 151 -20.65 0.73 18.61
C ALA A 151 -20.66 1.41 17.23
N TYR A 152 -19.64 2.23 16.92
CA TYR A 152 -19.57 3.00 15.68
C TYR A 152 -18.83 2.27 14.55
N GLY A 153 -18.06 1.20 14.83
CA GLY A 153 -17.20 0.54 13.86
C GLY A 153 -17.45 -0.95 13.71
N TRP A 154 -16.73 -1.56 12.76
CA TRP A 154 -16.75 -3.02 12.52
C TRP A 154 -15.85 -3.81 13.48
N TRP A 155 -14.96 -3.13 14.18
CA TRP A 155 -14.07 -3.75 15.17
C TRP A 155 -14.82 -4.17 16.42
N GLY A 156 -14.31 -5.21 17.07
CA GLY A 156 -14.83 -5.69 18.35
C GLY A 156 -13.92 -5.28 19.50
N GLU A 157 -14.01 -6.00 20.62
CA GLU A 157 -13.21 -5.78 21.82
C GLU A 157 -11.71 -6.05 21.61
N GLY A 158 -11.32 -6.66 20.50
CA GLY A 158 -9.94 -7.07 20.21
C GLY A 158 -9.29 -6.22 19.13
N ALA A 159 -8.82 -5.01 19.44
CA ALA A 159 -8.06 -4.16 18.51
C ALA A 159 -8.83 -3.89 17.18
N SER A 160 -8.10 -3.80 16.05
CA SER A 160 -8.67 -3.54 14.73
C SER A 160 -9.33 -4.75 14.06
N ALA A 161 -9.44 -5.89 14.75
CA ALA A 161 -10.07 -7.08 14.19
C ALA A 161 -11.58 -6.92 14.07
N PRO A 162 -12.20 -7.44 13.00
CA PRO A 162 -13.64 -7.55 12.93
C PRO A 162 -14.20 -8.36 14.11
N ARG A 163 -15.44 -8.04 14.50
CA ARG A 163 -16.13 -8.77 15.59
C ARG A 163 -16.10 -10.27 15.36
N GLY A 164 -15.74 -11.03 16.39
CA GLY A 164 -15.61 -12.49 16.33
C GLY A 164 -14.27 -13.00 15.80
N LEU A 165 -13.37 -12.15 15.31
CA LEU A 165 -12.04 -12.52 14.81
C LEU A 165 -10.89 -12.03 15.70
N SER A 166 -11.17 -11.55 16.91
CA SER A 166 -10.16 -11.08 17.88
C SER A 166 -9.09 -12.12 18.17
N GLY A 167 -9.46 -13.40 18.24
CA GLY A 167 -8.53 -14.52 18.43
C GLY A 167 -7.52 -14.72 17.28
N MET A 168 -7.74 -14.12 16.13
CA MET A 168 -6.83 -14.15 14.97
C MET A 168 -5.83 -12.99 14.96
N THR A 169 -5.81 -12.13 15.98
CA THR A 169 -4.87 -11.01 16.09
C THR A 169 -3.92 -11.22 17.25
N ASN A 170 -2.65 -10.85 17.05
CA ASN A 170 -1.69 -10.75 18.16
C ASN A 170 -1.80 -9.33 18.73
N GLN A 171 -2.38 -9.20 19.92
CA GLN A 171 -2.58 -7.93 20.60
C GLN A 171 -1.31 -7.39 21.28
N TYR A 172 -0.30 -8.25 21.47
CA TYR A 172 0.97 -7.94 22.14
C TYR A 172 2.10 -7.62 21.14
N ALA A 173 1.76 -7.18 19.95
CA ALA A 173 2.69 -6.80 18.91
C ALA A 173 2.71 -5.26 18.73
N ALA A 174 2.93 -4.52 19.83
CA ALA A 174 2.98 -3.08 19.77
C ALA A 174 4.33 -2.59 19.19
N MET A 175 5.46 -3.16 19.59
CA MET A 175 6.79 -2.72 19.15
C MET A 175 7.43 -3.70 18.17
N PRO A 176 7.92 -3.22 17.02
CA PRO A 176 7.87 -1.85 16.48
C PRO A 176 6.53 -1.50 15.80
N SER A 177 6.12 -0.23 15.79
CA SER A 177 4.88 0.19 15.10
C SER A 177 5.00 0.11 13.59
N LEU A 178 4.43 -0.93 12.97
CA LEU A 178 4.36 -1.04 11.51
C LEU A 178 3.37 -0.06 10.89
N HIS A 179 2.38 0.44 11.63
CA HIS A 179 1.50 1.51 11.16
C HIS A 179 2.31 2.76 10.82
N VAL A 180 3.17 3.19 11.75
CA VAL A 180 4.08 4.33 11.53
C VAL A 180 5.10 4.00 10.45
N GLY A 181 5.69 2.82 10.48
CA GLY A 181 6.65 2.40 9.46
C GLY A 181 6.07 2.45 8.03
N TRP A 182 4.91 1.84 7.79
CA TRP A 182 4.27 1.84 6.47
C TRP A 182 3.78 3.23 6.05
N SER A 183 3.28 4.03 6.99
CA SER A 183 2.91 5.41 6.70
C SER A 183 4.13 6.26 6.30
N LEU A 184 5.27 6.06 6.95
CA LEU A 184 6.54 6.71 6.61
C LEU A 184 7.04 6.29 5.22
N TRP A 185 6.95 4.98 4.89
CA TRP A 185 7.26 4.48 3.55
C TRP A 185 6.38 5.14 2.48
N CYS A 186 5.06 5.20 2.70
CA CYS A 186 4.14 5.91 1.82
C CYS A 186 4.51 7.38 1.69
N GLY A 187 4.78 8.03 2.83
CA GLY A 187 5.13 9.44 2.89
C GLY A 187 6.37 9.79 2.09
N ILE A 188 7.45 9.02 2.26
CA ILE A 188 8.70 9.22 1.52
C ILE A 188 8.50 9.02 0.01
N LEU A 189 7.73 8.01 -0.40
CA LEU A 189 7.45 7.78 -1.82
C LEU A 189 6.60 8.88 -2.44
N LEU A 190 5.55 9.33 -1.74
CA LEU A 190 4.71 10.44 -2.17
C LEU A 190 5.54 11.74 -2.27
N TRP A 191 6.40 12.01 -1.29
CA TRP A 191 7.30 13.17 -1.30
C TRP A 191 8.28 13.12 -2.48
N ARG A 192 8.98 11.98 -2.68
CA ARG A 192 10.03 11.85 -3.71
C ARG A 192 9.48 11.79 -5.13
N HIS A 193 8.32 11.17 -5.33
CA HIS A 193 7.78 10.86 -6.65
C HIS A 193 6.51 11.64 -7.00
N GLY A 194 5.89 12.31 -6.03
CA GLY A 194 4.74 13.18 -6.26
C GLY A 194 5.15 14.45 -7.00
N ARG A 195 4.40 14.81 -8.05
CA ARG A 195 4.63 16.02 -8.83
C ARG A 195 3.86 17.21 -8.29
N HIS A 196 2.68 16.97 -7.76
CA HIS A 196 1.81 18.01 -7.22
C HIS A 196 2.18 18.34 -5.77
N PRO A 197 2.20 19.62 -5.35
CA PRO A 197 2.57 20.02 -4.00
C PRO A 197 1.65 19.39 -2.93
N LEU A 198 0.35 19.23 -3.20
CA LEU A 198 -0.58 18.56 -2.28
C LEU A 198 -0.23 17.08 -2.05
N ILE A 199 0.26 16.36 -3.06
CA ILE A 199 0.71 14.97 -2.89
C ILE A 199 1.94 14.93 -1.99
N ARG A 200 2.86 15.89 -2.13
CA ARG A 200 4.04 16.01 -1.27
C ARG A 200 3.67 16.40 0.15
N ALA A 201 2.74 17.33 0.31
CA ALA A 201 2.20 17.71 1.62
C ALA A 201 1.51 16.53 2.31
N ALA A 202 0.66 15.77 1.58
CA ALA A 202 0.07 14.53 2.07
C ALA A 202 1.14 13.49 2.47
N GLY A 203 2.27 13.45 1.76
CA GLY A 203 3.41 12.60 2.09
C GLY A 203 4.06 12.93 3.44
N ILE A 204 4.01 14.18 3.88
CA ILE A 204 4.47 14.58 5.22
C ILE A 204 3.36 14.36 6.25
N ALA A 205 2.16 14.79 5.94
CA ALA A 205 1.04 14.77 6.86
C ALA A 205 0.65 13.34 7.27
N TYR A 206 0.68 12.39 6.34
CA TYR A 206 0.23 11.02 6.58
C TYR A 206 1.00 10.32 7.72
N PRO A 207 2.35 10.24 7.72
CA PRO A 207 3.06 9.62 8.84
C PRO A 207 2.90 10.41 10.16
N LEU A 208 2.80 11.73 10.14
CA LEU A 208 2.59 12.53 11.34
C LEU A 208 1.21 12.25 11.94
N ILE A 209 0.16 12.29 11.13
CA ILE A 209 -1.21 11.98 11.57
C ILE A 209 -1.28 10.53 12.08
N THR A 210 -0.67 9.58 11.37
CA THR A 210 -0.64 8.18 11.81
C THR A 210 0.02 8.05 13.19
N THR A 211 1.14 8.73 13.42
CA THR A 211 1.83 8.71 14.72
C THR A 211 0.94 9.26 15.83
N ILE A 212 0.25 10.38 15.59
CA ILE A 212 -0.71 10.95 16.55
C ILE A 212 -1.87 9.99 16.81
N VAL A 213 -2.42 9.39 15.75
CA VAL A 213 -3.55 8.45 15.84
C VAL A 213 -3.17 7.21 16.67
N VAL A 214 -2.03 6.57 16.40
CA VAL A 214 -1.67 5.33 17.11
C VAL A 214 -1.37 5.56 18.58
N MET A 215 -0.86 6.74 18.96
CA MET A 215 -0.67 7.13 20.35
C MET A 215 -2.00 7.53 21.01
N GLY A 216 -2.80 8.36 20.34
CA GLY A 216 -4.08 8.84 20.89
C GLY A 216 -5.11 7.72 21.09
N THR A 217 -5.06 6.68 20.26
CA THR A 217 -5.88 5.48 20.43
C THR A 217 -5.29 4.49 21.44
N ALA A 218 -4.19 4.85 22.12
CA ALA A 218 -3.45 4.00 23.06
C ALA A 218 -3.03 2.63 22.50
N ASN A 219 -2.86 2.51 21.20
CA ASN A 219 -2.39 1.30 20.54
C ASN A 219 -0.86 1.20 20.52
N HIS A 220 -0.15 2.32 20.68
CA HIS A 220 1.31 2.38 20.65
C HIS A 220 1.87 3.43 21.59
N TYR A 221 3.06 3.18 22.10
CA TYR A 221 3.93 4.15 22.74
C TYR A 221 4.61 5.03 21.69
N PHE A 222 5.20 6.15 22.10
CA PHE A 222 6.04 6.97 21.23
C PHE A 222 7.27 6.20 20.74
N LEU A 223 7.91 5.42 21.60
CA LEU A 223 9.05 4.59 21.23
C LEU A 223 8.71 3.51 20.20
N ASP A 224 7.50 2.98 20.19
CA ASP A 224 7.05 2.07 19.13
C ASP A 224 7.08 2.74 17.77
N ALA A 225 6.69 4.02 17.71
CA ALA A 225 6.74 4.82 16.49
C ALA A 225 8.19 5.06 16.03
N VAL A 226 9.08 5.39 16.97
CA VAL A 226 10.52 5.54 16.68
C VAL A 226 11.13 4.23 16.20
N ALA A 227 10.82 3.11 16.83
CA ALA A 227 11.27 1.78 16.41
C ALA A 227 10.72 1.40 15.03
N GLY A 228 9.46 1.74 14.75
CA GLY A 228 8.86 1.55 13.42
C GLY A 228 9.57 2.33 12.33
N ALA A 229 9.94 3.59 12.63
CA ALA A 229 10.75 4.41 11.71
C ALA A 229 12.16 3.84 11.52
N ALA A 230 12.80 3.34 12.59
CA ALA A 230 14.12 2.72 12.53
C ALA A 230 14.10 1.43 11.69
N VAL A 231 13.10 0.57 11.88
CA VAL A 231 12.90 -0.64 11.07
C VAL A 231 12.69 -0.28 9.59
N MET A 232 11.95 0.79 9.31
CA MET A 232 11.76 1.27 7.95
C MET A 232 13.08 1.78 7.36
N GLY A 233 13.89 2.51 8.12
CA GLY A 233 15.23 2.94 7.72
C GLY A 233 16.16 1.77 7.43
N LEU A 234 16.19 0.76 8.30
CA LEU A 234 17.00 -0.45 8.12
C LEU A 234 16.56 -1.23 6.88
N GLY A 235 15.24 -1.39 6.68
CA GLY A 235 14.69 -2.00 5.47
C GLY A 235 15.12 -1.30 4.19
N ALA A 236 15.23 0.04 4.21
CA ALA A 236 15.74 0.83 3.09
C ALA A 236 17.22 0.56 2.79
N LEU A 237 18.05 0.46 3.84
CA LEU A 237 19.48 0.13 3.70
C LEU A 237 19.68 -1.26 3.10
N LEU A 238 18.82 -2.21 3.42
CA LEU A 238 18.88 -3.59 2.93
C LEU A 238 18.37 -3.75 1.49
N VAL A 239 17.77 -2.74 0.87
CA VAL A 239 17.21 -2.87 -0.50
C VAL A 239 18.28 -3.30 -1.51
N LYS A 240 19.44 -2.61 -1.52
CA LYS A 240 20.50 -2.90 -2.50
C LYS A 240 21.11 -4.28 -2.33
N PRO A 241 21.53 -4.71 -1.11
CA PRO A 241 22.07 -6.06 -0.92
C PRO A 241 21.06 -7.16 -1.23
N VAL A 242 19.79 -7.00 -0.83
CA VAL A 242 18.73 -7.99 -1.12
C VAL A 242 18.47 -8.12 -2.61
N ILE A 243 18.40 -7.01 -3.35
CA ILE A 243 18.23 -7.06 -4.81
C ILE A 243 19.41 -7.75 -5.48
N ARG A 244 20.65 -7.43 -5.10
CA ARG A 244 21.86 -8.06 -5.64
C ARG A 244 21.89 -9.56 -5.38
N PHE A 245 21.55 -9.95 -4.15
CA PHE A 245 21.46 -11.36 -3.76
C PHE A 245 20.41 -12.12 -4.59
N ALA A 246 19.21 -11.56 -4.69
CA ALA A 246 18.12 -12.16 -5.48
C ALA A 246 18.49 -12.30 -6.96
N ASP A 247 19.17 -11.31 -7.54
CA ASP A 247 19.64 -11.38 -8.94
C ASP A 247 20.76 -12.41 -9.12
N ALA A 248 21.68 -12.54 -8.16
CA ALA A 248 22.73 -13.56 -8.18
C ALA A 248 22.15 -14.98 -8.07
N VAL A 249 21.17 -15.20 -7.17
CA VAL A 249 20.45 -16.48 -7.05
C VAL A 249 19.73 -16.81 -8.35
N LYS A 250 19.01 -15.86 -8.92
CA LYS A 250 18.31 -16.05 -10.20
C LYS A 250 19.28 -16.42 -11.34
N ALA A 251 20.43 -15.76 -11.43
CA ALA A 251 21.45 -16.05 -12.43
C ALA A 251 22.02 -17.48 -12.26
N ARG A 252 22.28 -17.91 -11.01
CA ARG A 252 22.77 -19.27 -10.73
C ARG A 252 21.73 -20.33 -11.12
N LEU A 253 20.46 -20.14 -10.75
CA LEU A 253 19.37 -21.07 -11.10
C LEU A 253 19.17 -21.15 -12.62
N ALA A 254 19.27 -20.04 -13.34
CA ALA A 254 19.18 -20.04 -14.80
C ALA A 254 20.36 -20.78 -15.48
N GLY A 255 21.54 -20.78 -14.85
CA GLY A 255 22.71 -21.52 -15.33
C GLY A 255 22.65 -23.02 -15.02
N VAL A 256 21.87 -23.43 -13.99
CA VAL A 256 21.74 -24.86 -13.61
C VAL A 256 20.61 -25.57 -14.39
N LEU A 257 19.60 -24.82 -14.82
CA LEU A 257 18.51 -25.36 -15.63
C LEU A 257 19.08 -25.57 -17.07
N PRO A 258 19.23 -26.82 -17.57
CA PRO A 258 19.64 -27.02 -18.94
C PRO A 258 18.64 -26.34 -19.85
N ALA A 259 19.14 -25.55 -20.81
CA ALA A 259 18.32 -24.95 -21.84
C ALA A 259 17.55 -26.08 -22.52
N GLY A 260 16.33 -26.34 -22.10
CA GLY A 260 15.44 -27.28 -22.74
C GLY A 260 15.36 -26.88 -24.20
N ARG A 261 16.02 -27.66 -25.04
CA ARG A 261 15.90 -27.63 -26.49
C ARG A 261 14.42 -27.79 -26.83
N ILE A 262 13.70 -26.69 -26.87
CA ILE A 262 12.50 -26.63 -27.68
C ILE A 262 13.02 -26.60 -29.10
N GLY A 263 13.09 -27.82 -29.70
CA GLY A 263 13.49 -28.06 -31.06
C GLY A 263 12.63 -27.23 -32.00
N GLY A 264 13.13 -26.08 -32.38
CA GLY A 264 12.71 -25.42 -33.60
C GLY A 264 13.15 -26.30 -34.76
N ARG A 265 12.23 -27.14 -35.24
CA ARG A 265 12.34 -27.90 -36.48
C ARG A 265 12.59 -26.91 -37.61
N LYS A 266 13.86 -26.64 -37.90
CA LYS A 266 14.27 -26.00 -39.15
C LYS A 266 13.76 -26.90 -40.28
N ARG A 267 12.71 -26.47 -40.96
CA ARG A 267 12.35 -26.97 -42.28
C ARG A 267 13.58 -26.80 -43.16
N GLY A 268 14.20 -27.91 -43.55
CA GLY A 268 15.23 -27.95 -44.56
C GLY A 268 14.66 -27.42 -45.88
N GLY A 269 15.10 -26.24 -46.26
CA GLY A 269 15.01 -25.76 -47.63
C GLY A 269 16.25 -26.26 -48.35
N ALA A 270 16.04 -27.13 -49.33
CA ALA A 270 17.04 -27.61 -50.23
C ALA A 270 17.68 -26.42 -50.97
N SER A 271 18.98 -26.26 -50.75
CA SER A 271 19.81 -25.35 -51.54
C SER A 271 20.20 -26.08 -52.82
N THR A 272 19.62 -25.70 -53.94
CA THR A 272 20.18 -25.99 -55.25
C THR A 272 21.27 -24.96 -55.52
N ALA A 273 22.48 -25.47 -55.61
CA ALA A 273 23.64 -24.74 -56.11
C ALA A 273 23.41 -24.38 -57.59
N ALA A 274 23.53 -23.11 -57.93
CA ALA A 274 23.72 -22.64 -59.32
C ALA A 274 24.93 -21.71 -59.34
N ALA A 275 25.78 -22.02 -60.27
CA ALA A 275 27.12 -21.56 -60.52
C ALA A 275 27.25 -20.05 -60.78
N ALA A 276 28.42 -19.56 -60.45
CA ALA A 276 28.93 -18.22 -60.75
C ALA A 276 29.27 -18.06 -62.23
N ILE A 277 28.94 -16.88 -62.79
CA ILE A 277 29.59 -16.30 -63.98
C ILE A 277 29.80 -14.80 -63.69
N PRO A 278 30.98 -14.23 -64.05
CA PRO A 278 31.38 -12.90 -63.62
C PRO A 278 31.14 -11.80 -64.64
N ALA A 279 31.04 -10.56 -64.09
CA ALA A 279 31.41 -9.25 -64.62
C ALA A 279 30.98 -8.80 -66.00
N THR A 280 30.39 -7.61 -66.06
CA THR A 280 31.03 -6.45 -66.72
C THR A 280 30.14 -5.19 -66.65
N VAL A 281 30.76 -4.10 -66.22
CA VAL A 281 30.74 -2.71 -66.73
C VAL A 281 29.44 -1.92 -66.66
N SER A 282 29.56 -0.85 -65.89
CA SER A 282 28.76 0.40 -65.93
C SER A 282 28.77 1.07 -67.34
N PRO A 283 27.87 1.96 -67.66
CA PRO A 283 27.99 3.33 -67.16
C PRO A 283 26.66 4.09 -66.90
N ASP A 284 26.84 5.11 -66.07
CA ASP A 284 26.22 6.39 -65.98
C ASP A 284 25.15 6.75 -67.05
N VAL A 285 24.01 7.32 -66.58
CA VAL A 285 23.42 8.54 -67.12
C VAL A 285 22.50 9.19 -66.06
N SER A 286 22.86 10.40 -65.77
CA SER A 286 22.14 11.46 -65.07
C SER A 286 20.83 11.91 -65.75
N ALA A 287 20.09 12.64 -64.99
CA ALA A 287 19.03 13.64 -65.31
C ALA A 287 17.67 13.14 -64.81
N GLY A 288 16.99 13.83 -63.95
CA GLY A 288 16.74 15.23 -63.86
C GLY A 288 15.23 15.49 -64.02
N CYS A 289 14.74 16.35 -63.21
CA CYS A 289 13.47 17.10 -63.36
C CYS A 289 12.29 16.59 -62.50
N LYS A 290 11.98 17.29 -61.42
CA LYS A 290 11.12 18.49 -61.29
C LYS A 290 9.62 18.22 -61.33
N THR A 291 9.01 18.54 -60.20
CA THR A 291 7.80 19.36 -59.97
C THR A 291 6.52 19.01 -60.67
N SER A 292 5.47 18.93 -59.88
CA SER A 292 4.28 19.79 -59.97
C SER A 292 3.17 19.31 -59.04
N THR A 293 2.91 20.11 -58.04
CA THR A 293 1.68 20.88 -57.84
C THR A 293 0.36 20.17 -58.06
N GLY A 294 -0.40 20.14 -56.99
CA GLY A 294 -1.74 20.67 -56.95
C GLY A 294 -2.86 19.71 -57.27
N GLU A 295 -3.67 19.42 -56.35
CA GLU A 295 -5.09 19.80 -56.54
C GLU A 295 -5.90 19.49 -55.28
N ARG A 296 -6.42 20.54 -54.73
CA ARG A 296 -7.55 20.54 -53.79
C ARG A 296 -8.81 20.39 -54.62
N ILE A 297 -9.74 19.56 -54.20
CA ILE A 297 -11.15 19.80 -54.51
C ILE A 297 -11.98 19.63 -53.24
N PRO A 298 -12.90 20.54 -52.96
CA PRO A 298 -13.63 20.67 -51.72
C PRO A 298 -15.06 20.12 -51.80
N GLY A 299 -15.64 19.88 -50.65
CA GLY A 299 -17.06 20.08 -50.49
C GLY A 299 -17.92 18.84 -50.50
N GLN A 300 -18.44 18.52 -49.34
CA GLN A 300 -19.91 18.53 -49.21
C GLN A 300 -20.32 18.55 -47.74
N ARG A 301 -20.97 19.63 -47.47
CA ARG A 301 -21.81 19.94 -46.31
C ARG A 301 -23.22 19.45 -46.64
N THR A 302 -23.90 18.86 -45.67
CA THR A 302 -25.35 18.98 -45.44
C THR A 302 -25.60 18.58 -44.02
N THR A 303 -25.84 19.50 -43.13
CA THR A 303 -27.09 20.16 -42.73
C THR A 303 -28.14 19.17 -42.22
N SER A 304 -28.35 19.30 -40.94
CA SER A 304 -29.59 19.77 -40.28
C SER A 304 -30.69 18.72 -40.13
N ALA A 305 -31.12 18.46 -38.95
CA ALA A 305 -32.30 19.11 -38.39
C ALA A 305 -32.68 18.44 -37.06
N ASP A 306 -32.71 19.22 -36.03
CA ASP A 306 -33.67 19.18 -34.93
C ASP A 306 -34.96 19.86 -35.38
N PRO A 307 -35.99 19.93 -34.54
CA PRO A 307 -36.74 19.08 -33.61
C PRO A 307 -38.23 18.97 -34.09
N PRO A 308 -39.30 18.93 -33.35
CA PRO A 308 -39.68 19.19 -31.97
C PRO A 308 -40.72 18.18 -31.36
N GLY A 309 -40.87 18.12 -30.05
CA GLY A 309 -41.86 18.92 -29.38
C GLY A 309 -42.97 18.09 -28.71
N THR A 310 -43.33 18.60 -27.59
CA THR A 310 -44.60 18.61 -26.83
C THR A 310 -44.90 17.35 -26.02
N ALA A 311 -44.96 17.45 -24.75
CA ALA A 311 -45.75 18.23 -23.80
C ALA A 311 -46.94 17.42 -23.24
N VAL A 312 -47.19 17.69 -21.98
CA VAL A 312 -48.45 17.57 -21.22
C VAL A 312 -48.72 16.18 -20.66
N GLY A 313 -48.87 15.99 -19.41
CA GLY A 313 -49.56 16.67 -18.35
C GLY A 313 -50.01 15.66 -17.34
N GLY A 314 -50.16 16.10 -16.17
CA GLY A 314 -51.27 15.95 -15.26
C GLY A 314 -51.04 14.90 -14.17
N SER A 315 -50.81 15.30 -12.95
CA SER A 315 -51.74 15.86 -12.00
C SER A 315 -52.42 14.80 -11.11
N ALA A 316 -52.30 15.14 -9.85
CA ALA A 316 -53.25 14.88 -8.76
C ALA A 316 -53.02 13.57 -7.98
N ALA A 317 -52.65 13.62 -6.76
CA ALA A 317 -53.21 14.19 -5.54
C ALA A 317 -54.18 13.20 -4.85
N ARG A 318 -53.98 13.26 -3.53
CA ARG A 318 -54.94 12.86 -2.47
C ARG A 318 -54.92 11.40 -2.05
N ASP A 319 -55.10 11.02 -0.85
CA ASP A 319 -55.44 11.59 0.47
C ASP A 319 -55.02 10.52 1.47
N ALA A 320 -54.46 10.86 2.61
CA ALA A 320 -55.08 11.24 3.86
C ALA A 320 -55.73 10.10 4.65
N ALA A 321 -55.42 10.20 5.87
CA ALA A 321 -56.15 9.78 7.06
C ALA A 321 -55.79 8.41 7.61
N ASP A 322 -55.51 8.21 8.78
CA ASP A 322 -55.90 8.70 10.09
C ASP A 322 -55.96 7.52 11.07
N ALA A 323 -55.62 7.84 12.28
CA ALA A 323 -56.08 7.30 13.54
C ALA A 323 -55.60 5.89 13.96
N ASP A 324 -55.34 5.57 15.13
CA ASP A 324 -55.54 6.18 16.45
C ASP A 324 -54.88 5.27 17.51
N ALA A 325 -54.36 5.87 18.48
CA ALA A 325 -54.43 5.67 19.92
C ALA A 325 -54.35 4.28 20.54
N SER A 326 -53.60 4.25 21.51
CA SER A 326 -53.81 4.03 22.94
C SER A 326 -52.83 3.07 23.58
N ASP A 327 -52.14 3.65 24.53
CA ASP A 327 -52.08 3.32 25.97
C ASP A 327 -51.74 1.87 26.33
N ASP A 328 -50.64 1.71 27.00
CA ASP A 328 -50.61 1.37 28.42
C ASP A 328 -49.17 1.15 28.90
N ALA A 329 -48.73 1.97 29.79
CA ALA A 329 -47.80 1.60 30.85
C ALA A 329 -48.64 1.04 32.03
N PRO A 330 -48.11 0.20 32.89
CA PRO A 330 -47.36 0.70 34.03
C PRO A 330 -46.26 -0.21 34.62
N ALA A 331 -45.27 0.45 35.16
CA ALA A 331 -44.72 0.41 36.53
C ALA A 331 -44.39 -0.94 37.18
N ALA A 332 -43.11 -0.96 37.58
CA ALA A 332 -42.55 -1.12 38.93
C ALA A 332 -42.30 -2.52 39.52
N THR A 333 -41.13 -2.49 40.20
CA THR A 333 -40.68 -3.25 41.37
C THR A 333 -40.05 -4.65 41.14
N ARG A 334 -38.81 -4.74 41.30
CA ARG A 334 -37.92 -4.86 42.49
C ARG A 334 -36.48 -4.91 42.08
#